data_cb4b20b7c2c84a280f1072ca36b0e817
#
_entry.id   cb4b20b7c2c84a280f1072ca36b0e817
#
_cell.length_a   1.000
_cell.length_b   1.000
_cell.length_c   1.000
_cell.angle_alpha   90.00
_cell.angle_beta   90.00
_cell.angle_gamma   90.00
#
_symmetry.space_group_name_H-M   'P 1'
#
loop_
_entity.id
_entity.type
_entity.pdbx_description
1 polymer ?
#
loop_
_entity_poly.entity_id
_entity_poly.type
_entity_poly.pdbx_seq_one_letter_code
_entity_poly.pdbx_strand_id
1 'polypeptide(L)'
;QGGVNTVALAPEAGSSRLRRVINQGLSEADLEQAVVHLKAAGLANLRLYFLLGLPTETREDVEAIAKLTKRLQHAVAKATAGRSRLASLTLSLNSFVPKPFTPFQCAPFAGVAELKDRIKRVKRDLRGEAGLRVHADLPKWAYFQALLARGDRRVAALLLRAHQLGGDWARASRESALNPDFFVLRERPREELFPWDFIDHGLGKSYLWEEYQKALTGQETPPCPPESCRRCGVCPREGGRGE
;
A
#
# COMPACT_ATOMS: atom_id res chain seq x y z
N GLN A 1 11.58 -10.60 -28.42
CA GLN A 1 11.62 -10.92 -26.99
C GLN A 1 12.45 -9.85 -26.31
N GLY A 2 11.85 -9.09 -25.35
CA GLY A 2 12.43 -7.85 -24.77
C GLY A 2 13.57 -8.06 -23.75
N GLY A 3 14.14 -9.25 -23.59
CA GLY A 3 15.26 -9.52 -22.67
C GLY A 3 14.94 -9.33 -21.17
N VAL A 4 13.66 -9.24 -20.80
CA VAL A 4 13.23 -9.03 -19.40
C VAL A 4 13.40 -10.33 -18.62
N ASN A 5 14.22 -10.29 -17.56
CA ASN A 5 14.49 -11.45 -16.70
C ASN A 5 13.75 -11.38 -15.35
N THR A 6 13.18 -10.22 -15.01
CA THR A 6 12.50 -9.99 -13.73
C THR A 6 11.15 -9.30 -13.98
N VAL A 7 10.11 -9.84 -13.38
CA VAL A 7 8.77 -9.22 -13.38
C VAL A 7 8.34 -8.95 -11.94
N ALA A 8 7.61 -7.86 -11.76
CA ALA A 8 6.98 -7.51 -10.49
C ALA A 8 5.48 -7.82 -10.54
N LEU A 9 4.97 -8.43 -9.48
CA LEU A 9 3.56 -8.54 -9.17
C LEU A 9 3.30 -7.81 -7.86
N ALA A 10 2.16 -7.17 -7.78
CA ALA A 10 1.74 -6.40 -6.61
C ALA A 10 0.44 -6.99 -6.01
N PRO A 11 0.53 -8.09 -5.23
CA PRO A 11 -0.63 -8.59 -4.50
C PRO A 11 -1.13 -7.58 -3.46
N GLU A 12 -0.27 -6.67 -3.04
CA GLU A 12 -0.44 -5.61 -2.04
C GLU A 12 -0.75 -6.15 -0.63
N ALA A 13 -1.56 -7.21 -0.50
CA ALA A 13 -1.88 -7.85 0.77
C ALA A 13 -1.83 -9.37 0.68
N GLY A 14 -1.46 -10.03 1.79
CA GLY A 14 -1.35 -11.48 1.88
C GLY A 14 -2.70 -12.20 1.85
N SER A 15 -3.71 -11.61 2.50
CA SER A 15 -5.05 -12.20 2.60
C SER A 15 -6.02 -11.62 1.57
N SER A 16 -6.96 -12.45 1.10
CA SER A 16 -8.05 -11.98 0.23
C SER A 16 -8.96 -10.98 0.94
N ARG A 17 -9.14 -11.12 2.26
CA ARG A 17 -9.88 -10.14 3.05
C ARG A 17 -9.27 -8.74 2.91
N LEU A 18 -7.95 -8.63 3.13
CA LEU A 18 -7.29 -7.33 3.12
C LEU A 18 -7.14 -6.78 1.69
N ARG A 19 -7.06 -7.64 0.67
CA ARG A 19 -7.15 -7.21 -0.74
C ARG A 19 -8.50 -6.56 -1.05
N ARG A 20 -9.62 -7.07 -0.50
CA ARG A 20 -10.93 -6.39 -0.62
C ARG A 20 -10.95 -5.04 0.06
N VAL A 21 -10.32 -4.88 1.22
CA VAL A 21 -10.20 -3.57 1.91
C VAL A 21 -9.60 -2.49 0.98
N ILE A 22 -8.63 -2.85 0.16
CA ILE A 22 -8.00 -1.93 -0.79
C ILE A 22 -8.62 -1.99 -2.19
N ASN A 23 -9.75 -2.65 -2.33
CA ASN A 23 -10.46 -2.84 -3.60
C ASN A 23 -9.58 -3.45 -4.70
N GLN A 24 -8.68 -4.37 -4.32
CA GLN A 24 -7.78 -5.08 -5.22
C GLN A 24 -8.46 -6.35 -5.71
N GLY A 25 -9.02 -6.34 -6.89
CA GLY A 25 -9.81 -7.43 -7.46
C GLY A 25 -9.00 -8.67 -7.89
N LEU A 26 -7.89 -9.00 -7.20
CA LEU A 26 -7.05 -10.18 -7.48
C LEU A 26 -7.35 -11.32 -6.51
N SER A 27 -7.74 -12.47 -7.06
CA SER A 27 -7.87 -13.70 -6.29
C SER A 27 -6.51 -14.40 -6.09
N GLU A 28 -6.44 -15.37 -5.17
CA GLU A 28 -5.26 -16.21 -5.02
C GLU A 28 -5.02 -17.07 -6.26
N ALA A 29 -6.09 -17.53 -6.91
CA ALA A 29 -6.00 -18.31 -8.14
C ALA A 29 -5.39 -17.51 -9.29
N ASP A 30 -5.77 -16.23 -9.44
CA ASP A 30 -5.17 -15.33 -10.43
C ASP A 30 -3.66 -15.18 -10.22
N LEU A 31 -3.25 -15.01 -8.95
CA LEU A 31 -1.84 -14.88 -8.60
C LEU A 31 -1.06 -16.17 -8.85
N GLU A 32 -1.63 -17.34 -8.52
CA GLU A 32 -1.01 -18.65 -8.82
C GLU A 32 -0.88 -18.86 -10.33
N GLN A 33 -1.93 -18.58 -11.09
CA GLN A 33 -1.92 -18.70 -12.55
C GLN A 33 -0.90 -17.74 -13.18
N ALA A 34 -0.83 -16.50 -12.71
CA ALA A 34 0.13 -15.52 -13.19
C ALA A 34 1.58 -15.99 -13.01
N VAL A 35 1.95 -16.49 -11.82
CA VAL A 35 3.32 -16.94 -11.59
C VAL A 35 3.68 -18.19 -12.41
N VAL A 36 2.72 -19.09 -12.65
CA VAL A 36 2.91 -20.26 -13.51
C VAL A 36 3.12 -19.83 -14.97
N HIS A 37 2.31 -18.92 -15.49
CA HIS A 37 2.46 -18.39 -16.85
C HIS A 37 3.78 -17.63 -17.03
N LEU A 38 4.17 -16.80 -16.07
CA LEU A 38 5.45 -16.11 -16.09
C LEU A 38 6.62 -17.08 -16.14
N LYS A 39 6.56 -18.15 -15.36
CA LYS A 39 7.58 -19.20 -15.40
C LYS A 39 7.60 -19.97 -16.72
N ALA A 40 6.44 -20.31 -17.28
CA ALA A 40 6.33 -20.95 -18.59
C ALA A 40 6.89 -20.06 -19.71
N ALA A 41 6.75 -18.75 -19.59
CA ALA A 41 7.36 -17.76 -20.49
C ALA A 41 8.88 -17.59 -20.33
N GLY A 42 9.52 -18.38 -19.46
CA GLY A 42 10.98 -18.37 -19.26
C GLY A 42 11.49 -17.37 -18.23
N LEU A 43 10.61 -16.69 -17.48
CA LEU A 43 11.03 -15.74 -16.46
C LEU A 43 11.72 -16.44 -15.29
N ALA A 44 12.90 -15.93 -14.93
CA ALA A 44 13.74 -16.49 -13.87
C ALA A 44 13.45 -15.86 -12.51
N ASN A 45 13.17 -14.56 -12.47
CA ASN A 45 13.09 -13.79 -11.26
C ASN A 45 11.72 -13.14 -11.09
N LEU A 46 11.19 -13.20 -9.87
CA LEU A 46 9.90 -12.59 -9.52
C LEU A 46 10.08 -11.68 -8.31
N ARG A 47 9.46 -10.50 -8.35
CA ARG A 47 9.35 -9.61 -7.21
C ARG A 47 7.88 -9.45 -6.82
N LEU A 48 7.57 -9.65 -5.53
CA LEU A 48 6.24 -9.44 -4.97
C LEU A 48 6.26 -8.20 -4.08
N TYR A 49 5.28 -7.31 -4.29
CA TYR A 49 5.10 -6.13 -3.45
C TYR A 49 3.96 -6.35 -2.47
N PHE A 50 4.21 -6.00 -1.20
CA PHE A 50 3.22 -6.02 -0.13
C PHE A 50 3.27 -4.73 0.66
N LEU A 51 2.10 -4.25 1.06
CA LEU A 51 1.92 -3.16 2.01
C LEU A 51 1.69 -3.72 3.41
N LEU A 52 2.28 -3.08 4.41
CA LEU A 52 2.06 -3.33 5.82
C LEU A 52 1.50 -2.08 6.47
N GLY A 53 0.56 -2.22 7.39
CA GLY A 53 -0.09 -1.10 8.05
C GLY A 53 -1.32 -0.59 7.33
N LEU A 54 -1.94 -1.40 6.48
CA LEU A 54 -3.24 -1.09 5.88
C LEU A 54 -4.32 -0.98 6.97
N PRO A 55 -5.33 -0.12 6.77
CA PRO A 55 -6.49 -0.09 7.67
C PRO A 55 -7.09 -1.48 7.88
N THR A 56 -7.51 -1.78 9.10
CA THR A 56 -8.05 -3.08 9.52
C THR A 56 -7.11 -4.28 9.44
N GLU A 57 -5.82 -4.10 9.12
CA GLU A 57 -4.86 -5.19 9.02
C GLU A 57 -4.68 -5.90 10.37
N THR A 58 -4.91 -7.21 10.40
CA THR A 58 -4.76 -8.06 11.57
C THR A 58 -3.44 -8.83 11.53
N ARG A 59 -3.13 -9.52 12.62
CA ARG A 59 -1.98 -10.42 12.68
C ARG A 59 -2.06 -11.53 11.64
N GLU A 60 -3.24 -12.08 11.44
CA GLU A 60 -3.52 -13.15 10.48
C GLU A 60 -3.28 -12.70 9.04
N ASP A 61 -3.59 -11.43 8.72
CA ASP A 61 -3.31 -10.84 7.41
C ASP A 61 -1.81 -10.72 7.15
N VAL A 62 -1.03 -10.33 8.18
CA VAL A 62 0.43 -10.27 8.09
C VAL A 62 1.03 -11.67 7.89
N GLU A 63 0.54 -12.68 8.63
CA GLU A 63 0.96 -14.07 8.46
C GLU A 63 0.57 -14.65 7.09
N ALA A 64 -0.54 -14.16 6.52
CA ALA A 64 -0.98 -14.56 5.18
C ALA A 64 0.03 -14.17 4.08
N ILE A 65 0.86 -13.17 4.27
CA ILE A 65 1.93 -12.81 3.32
C ILE A 65 2.90 -13.98 3.14
N ALA A 66 3.34 -14.60 4.24
CA ALA A 66 4.22 -15.74 4.18
C ALA A 66 3.54 -16.98 3.58
N LYS A 67 2.28 -17.21 3.94
CA LYS A 67 1.47 -18.32 3.39
C LYS A 67 1.29 -18.19 1.89
N LEU A 68 0.89 -17.01 1.41
CA LEU A 68 0.74 -16.73 -0.02
C LEU A 68 2.06 -16.90 -0.76
N THR A 69 3.17 -16.37 -0.23
CA THR A 69 4.49 -16.50 -0.84
C THR A 69 4.89 -17.96 -1.04
N LYS A 70 4.73 -18.81 -0.01
CA LYS A 70 5.02 -20.25 -0.08
C LYS A 70 4.11 -20.95 -1.08
N ARG A 71 2.82 -20.59 -1.11
CA ARG A 71 1.85 -21.15 -2.07
C ARG A 71 2.28 -20.84 -3.51
N LEU A 72 2.68 -19.59 -3.80
CA LEU A 72 3.14 -19.21 -5.14
C LEU A 72 4.41 -19.97 -5.56
N GLN A 73 5.37 -20.17 -4.64
CA GLN A 73 6.54 -21.01 -4.91
C GLN A 73 6.14 -22.46 -5.20
N HIS A 74 5.18 -23.00 -4.42
CA HIS A 74 4.68 -24.36 -4.62
C HIS A 74 3.95 -24.51 -5.96
N ALA A 75 3.13 -23.54 -6.36
CA ALA A 75 2.43 -23.55 -7.64
C ALA A 75 3.40 -23.65 -8.82
N VAL A 76 4.51 -22.89 -8.79
CA VAL A 76 5.56 -22.97 -9.80
C VAL A 76 6.23 -24.35 -9.79
N ALA A 77 6.59 -24.88 -8.63
CA ALA A 77 7.24 -26.18 -8.50
C ALA A 77 6.34 -27.32 -9.02
N LYS A 78 5.04 -27.28 -8.71
CA LYS A 78 4.03 -28.24 -9.18
C LYS A 78 3.89 -28.18 -10.70
N ALA A 79 3.74 -27.00 -11.29
CA ALA A 79 3.57 -26.82 -12.73
C ALA A 79 4.77 -27.28 -13.54
N THR A 80 5.97 -27.27 -12.94
CA THR A 80 7.21 -27.73 -13.60
C THR A 80 7.62 -29.15 -13.22
N ALA A 81 6.76 -29.91 -12.53
CA ALA A 81 7.04 -31.23 -11.98
C ALA A 81 8.36 -31.29 -11.17
N GLY A 82 8.66 -30.22 -10.44
CA GLY A 82 9.90 -30.08 -9.65
C GLY A 82 11.17 -29.80 -10.46
N ARG A 83 11.10 -29.84 -11.80
CA ARG A 83 12.28 -29.70 -12.69
C ARG A 83 12.83 -28.27 -12.74
N SER A 84 12.03 -27.27 -12.39
CA SER A 84 12.45 -25.88 -12.45
C SER A 84 11.80 -25.06 -11.31
N ARG A 85 12.61 -24.21 -10.69
CA ARG A 85 12.17 -23.24 -9.68
C ARG A 85 12.41 -21.84 -10.21
N LEU A 86 11.83 -20.83 -9.56
CA LEU A 86 12.28 -19.46 -9.75
C LEU A 86 13.75 -19.36 -9.30
N ALA A 87 14.58 -18.69 -10.09
CA ALA A 87 15.98 -18.47 -9.71
C ALA A 87 16.06 -17.55 -8.50
N SER A 88 15.19 -16.54 -8.44
CA SER A 88 14.99 -15.74 -7.24
C SER A 88 13.55 -15.28 -7.09
N LEU A 89 13.08 -15.26 -5.84
CA LEU A 89 11.85 -14.62 -5.42
C LEU A 89 12.20 -13.52 -4.41
N THR A 90 11.84 -12.28 -4.72
CA THR A 90 12.08 -11.15 -3.84
C THR A 90 10.76 -10.60 -3.32
N LEU A 91 10.60 -10.51 -2.01
CA LEU A 91 9.52 -9.73 -1.40
C LEU A 91 10.00 -8.31 -1.12
N SER A 92 9.21 -7.35 -1.49
CA SER A 92 9.36 -5.94 -1.10
C SER A 92 8.21 -5.58 -0.16
N LEU A 93 8.54 -5.36 1.11
CA LEU A 93 7.60 -4.96 2.15
C LEU A 93 7.68 -3.46 2.33
N ASN A 94 6.62 -2.76 1.98
CA ASN A 94 6.52 -1.32 2.09
C ASN A 94 5.51 -0.95 3.17
N SER A 95 5.77 0.13 3.89
CA SER A 95 4.80 0.66 4.85
C SER A 95 3.71 1.43 4.11
N PHE A 96 2.45 1.14 4.42
CA PHE A 96 1.33 1.92 3.91
C PHE A 96 1.39 3.35 4.42
N VAL A 97 1.27 4.32 3.52
CA VAL A 97 1.25 5.75 3.82
C VAL A 97 -0.05 6.34 3.29
N PRO A 98 -0.96 6.81 4.17
CA PRO A 98 -2.16 7.51 3.73
C PRO A 98 -1.83 8.74 2.89
N LYS A 99 -2.50 8.90 1.75
CA LYS A 99 -2.23 9.98 0.79
C LYS A 99 -3.47 10.87 0.60
N PRO A 100 -3.28 12.17 0.33
CA PRO A 100 -4.35 13.05 -0.15
C PRO A 100 -5.07 12.46 -1.36
N PHE A 101 -6.33 12.83 -1.53
CA PHE A 101 -7.17 12.47 -2.67
C PHE A 101 -7.37 10.96 -2.87
N THR A 102 -7.17 10.17 -1.83
CA THR A 102 -7.49 8.73 -1.81
C THR A 102 -8.56 8.44 -0.76
N PRO A 103 -9.28 7.31 -0.87
CA PRO A 103 -10.19 6.89 0.19
C PRO A 103 -9.52 6.86 1.58
N PHE A 104 -8.25 6.49 1.63
CA PHE A 104 -7.49 6.36 2.88
C PHE A 104 -6.88 7.68 3.40
N GLN A 105 -7.22 8.84 2.83
CA GLN A 105 -6.73 10.13 3.35
C GLN A 105 -7.13 10.39 4.81
N CYS A 106 -8.24 9.76 5.27
CA CYS A 106 -8.71 9.83 6.65
C CYS A 106 -8.00 8.83 7.58
N ALA A 107 -7.44 7.75 7.04
CA ALA A 107 -6.84 6.68 7.83
C ALA A 107 -5.59 7.14 8.60
N PRO A 108 -5.35 6.62 9.81
CA PRO A 108 -4.10 6.82 10.51
C PRO A 108 -2.96 6.03 9.85
N PHE A 109 -1.72 6.48 10.07
CA PHE A 109 -0.54 5.68 9.82
C PHE A 109 -0.33 4.69 10.99
N ALA A 110 0.06 3.46 10.70
CA ALA A 110 0.12 2.36 11.68
C ALA A 110 1.28 2.46 12.69
N GLY A 111 2.00 3.53 12.79
CA GLY A 111 3.09 3.68 13.75
C GLY A 111 4.35 2.85 13.45
N VAL A 112 5.50 3.44 13.81
CA VAL A 112 6.83 2.86 13.46
C VAL A 112 7.11 1.56 14.21
N ALA A 113 6.73 1.47 15.49
CA ALA A 113 7.01 0.29 16.32
C ALA A 113 6.22 -0.93 15.83
N GLU A 114 4.95 -0.73 15.54
CA GLU A 114 4.06 -1.77 15.02
C GLU A 114 4.51 -2.29 13.66
N LEU A 115 4.85 -1.40 12.74
CA LEU A 115 5.38 -1.79 11.43
C LEU A 115 6.70 -2.57 11.52
N LYS A 116 7.59 -2.20 12.45
CA LYS A 116 8.81 -2.98 12.72
C LYS A 116 8.50 -4.39 13.20
N ASP A 117 7.50 -4.55 14.06
CA ASP A 117 7.09 -5.88 14.54
C ASP A 117 6.49 -6.72 13.41
N ARG A 118 5.59 -6.14 12.60
CA ARG A 118 5.01 -6.81 11.42
C ARG A 118 6.09 -7.27 10.44
N ILE A 119 7.08 -6.42 10.12
CA ILE A 119 8.22 -6.77 9.25
C ILE A 119 9.03 -7.93 9.85
N LYS A 120 9.32 -7.88 11.16
CA LYS A 120 10.05 -8.97 11.85
C LYS A 120 9.29 -10.29 11.75
N ARG A 121 7.96 -10.25 11.90
CA ARG A 121 7.09 -11.43 11.81
C ARG A 121 7.18 -12.06 10.42
N VAL A 122 6.97 -11.29 9.35
CA VAL A 122 7.09 -11.80 7.98
C VAL A 122 8.48 -12.39 7.71
N LYS A 123 9.55 -11.70 8.13
CA LYS A 123 10.93 -12.20 7.98
C LYS A 123 11.17 -13.50 8.74
N ARG A 124 10.61 -13.64 9.95
CA ARG A 124 10.70 -14.85 10.76
C ARG A 124 9.98 -16.02 10.07
N ASP A 125 8.76 -15.79 9.59
CA ASP A 125 7.88 -16.83 9.03
C ASP A 125 8.37 -17.33 7.65
N LEU A 126 9.28 -16.57 7.01
CA LEU A 126 9.95 -16.90 5.75
C LEU A 126 11.42 -17.30 5.92
N ARG A 127 11.88 -17.45 7.16
CA ARG A 127 13.27 -17.85 7.42
C ARG A 127 13.54 -19.25 6.89
N GLY A 128 14.63 -19.41 6.15
CA GLY A 128 15.07 -20.71 5.60
C GLY A 128 14.45 -21.07 4.26
N GLU A 129 13.54 -20.25 3.72
CA GLU A 129 12.99 -20.51 2.38
C GLU A 129 14.06 -20.28 1.29
N ALA A 130 14.36 -21.34 0.53
CA ALA A 130 15.40 -21.30 -0.49
C ALA A 130 15.01 -20.36 -1.66
N GLY A 131 15.98 -19.57 -2.13
CA GLY A 131 15.79 -18.65 -3.25
C GLY A 131 14.95 -17.42 -2.94
N LEU A 132 14.58 -17.20 -1.66
CA LEU A 132 13.76 -16.09 -1.22
C LEU A 132 14.61 -14.99 -0.59
N ARG A 133 14.32 -13.74 -0.97
CA ARG A 133 14.88 -12.53 -0.35
C ARG A 133 13.76 -11.63 0.14
N VAL A 134 13.90 -11.05 1.33
CA VAL A 134 12.93 -10.11 1.89
C VAL A 134 13.59 -8.76 2.10
N HIS A 135 13.19 -7.80 1.29
CA HIS A 135 13.51 -6.39 1.46
C HIS A 135 12.37 -5.69 2.19
N ALA A 136 12.69 -4.76 3.05
CA ALA A 136 11.69 -3.94 3.73
C ALA A 136 12.18 -2.52 3.85
N ASP A 137 11.34 -1.57 3.54
CA ASP A 137 11.60 -0.16 3.78
C ASP A 137 11.69 0.12 5.28
N LEU A 138 12.41 1.19 5.62
CA LEU A 138 12.52 1.61 7.01
C LEU A 138 11.26 2.37 7.42
N PRO A 139 10.43 1.88 8.36
CA PRO A 139 9.18 2.52 8.76
C PRO A 139 9.31 3.97 9.22
N LYS A 140 10.49 4.38 9.73
CA LYS A 140 10.76 5.78 10.09
C LYS A 140 10.64 6.73 8.89
N TRP A 141 11.05 6.30 7.70
CA TRP A 141 10.93 7.12 6.50
C TRP A 141 9.49 7.19 5.99
N ALA A 142 8.75 6.10 6.11
CA ALA A 142 7.31 6.10 5.85
C ALA A 142 6.54 7.03 6.80
N TYR A 143 6.95 7.10 8.08
CA TYR A 143 6.41 8.05 9.04
C TYR A 143 6.62 9.51 8.58
N PHE A 144 7.83 9.87 8.12
CA PHE A 144 8.08 11.22 7.59
C PHE A 144 7.34 11.47 6.27
N GLN A 145 7.21 10.46 5.42
CA GLN A 145 6.34 10.56 4.25
C GLN A 145 4.88 10.83 4.64
N ALA A 146 4.38 10.15 5.67
CA ALA A 146 3.03 10.38 6.17
C ALA A 146 2.88 11.79 6.74
N LEU A 147 3.89 12.29 7.47
CA LEU A 147 3.91 13.65 7.97
C LEU A 147 3.84 14.68 6.84
N LEU A 148 4.64 14.51 5.79
CA LEU A 148 4.64 15.43 4.65
C LEU A 148 3.36 15.32 3.82
N ALA A 149 2.79 14.11 3.69
CA ALA A 149 1.56 13.89 2.93
C ALA A 149 0.30 14.38 3.66
N ARG A 150 0.30 14.38 4.99
CA ARG A 150 -0.88 14.68 5.82
C ARG A 150 -0.77 16.01 6.58
N GLY A 151 0.44 16.57 6.65
CA GLY A 151 0.73 17.82 7.35
C GLY A 151 0.16 19.04 6.64
N ASP A 152 0.14 20.12 7.35
CA ASP A 152 -0.18 21.45 6.82
C ASP A 152 1.08 22.35 6.78
N ARG A 153 0.91 23.65 6.48
CA ARG A 153 1.99 24.61 6.39
C ARG A 153 2.91 24.66 7.62
N ARG A 154 2.46 24.22 8.80
CA ARG A 154 3.27 24.18 10.03
C ARG A 154 4.44 23.19 9.91
N VAL A 155 4.30 22.15 9.09
CA VAL A 155 5.36 21.17 8.85
C VAL A 155 6.56 21.77 8.11
N ALA A 156 6.39 22.91 7.43
CA ALA A 156 7.48 23.61 6.75
C ALA A 156 8.62 24.01 7.71
N ALA A 157 8.29 24.46 8.92
CA ALA A 157 9.31 24.81 9.92
C ALA A 157 10.15 23.60 10.33
N LEU A 158 9.51 22.42 10.49
CA LEU A 158 10.21 21.18 10.79
C LEU A 158 11.10 20.73 9.63
N LEU A 159 10.61 20.86 8.38
CA LEU A 159 11.37 20.54 7.18
C LEU A 159 12.63 21.40 7.06
N LEU A 160 12.48 22.73 7.25
CA LEU A 160 13.60 23.66 7.25
C LEU A 160 14.62 23.31 8.34
N ARG A 161 14.14 22.98 9.55
CA ARG A 161 15.03 22.59 10.65
C ARG A 161 15.76 21.29 10.34
N ALA A 162 15.09 20.30 9.77
CA ALA A 162 15.73 19.06 9.34
C ALA A 162 16.83 19.32 8.29
N HIS A 163 16.56 20.22 7.33
CA HIS A 163 17.56 20.64 6.34
C HIS A 163 18.79 21.30 7.00
N GLN A 164 18.59 22.25 7.91
CA GLN A 164 19.66 22.91 8.66
C GLN A 164 20.52 21.93 9.49
N LEU A 165 19.92 20.82 9.92
CA LEU A 165 20.59 19.76 10.68
C LEU A 165 21.16 18.64 9.79
N GLY A 166 21.34 18.89 8.48
CA GLY A 166 21.91 17.92 7.55
C GLY A 166 21.06 16.65 7.36
N GLY A 167 19.75 16.76 7.54
CA GLY A 167 18.83 15.62 7.40
C GLY A 167 18.58 14.83 8.69
N ASP A 168 18.98 15.35 9.85
CA ASP A 168 18.64 14.73 11.15
C ASP A 168 17.19 15.05 11.55
N TRP A 169 16.25 14.32 10.97
CA TRP A 169 14.83 14.42 11.25
C TRP A 169 14.48 14.13 12.72
N ALA A 170 15.20 13.21 13.35
CA ALA A 170 14.94 12.85 14.74
C ALA A 170 15.26 14.02 15.67
N ARG A 171 16.38 14.70 15.43
CA ARG A 171 16.76 15.90 16.18
C ARG A 171 15.82 17.06 15.87
N ALA A 172 15.51 17.29 14.60
CA ALA A 172 14.57 18.34 14.18
C ALA A 172 13.20 18.17 14.86
N SER A 173 12.68 16.93 14.95
CA SER A 173 11.41 16.64 15.61
C SER A 173 11.46 16.89 17.12
N ARG A 174 12.59 16.59 17.79
CA ARG A 174 12.73 16.86 19.23
C ARG A 174 12.83 18.34 19.55
N GLU A 175 13.47 19.10 18.67
CA GLU A 175 13.65 20.57 18.84
C GLU A 175 12.41 21.36 18.38
N SER A 176 11.46 20.73 17.71
CA SER A 176 10.27 21.38 17.19
C SER A 176 9.16 21.49 18.24
N ALA A 177 8.48 22.62 18.28
CA ALA A 177 7.24 22.76 19.04
C ALA A 177 6.04 22.02 18.39
N LEU A 178 6.20 21.56 17.14
CA LEU A 178 5.19 20.79 16.44
C LEU A 178 5.13 19.37 17.00
N ASN A 179 3.91 18.88 17.26
CA ASN A 179 3.68 17.46 17.49
C ASN A 179 3.40 16.75 16.16
N PRO A 180 4.37 16.02 15.58
CA PRO A 180 4.17 15.32 14.30
C PRO A 180 3.11 14.23 14.38
N ASP A 181 2.95 13.57 15.53
CA ASP A 181 1.99 12.49 15.72
C ASP A 181 0.55 12.95 15.54
N PHE A 182 0.27 14.23 15.83
CA PHE A 182 -1.05 14.83 15.57
C PHE A 182 -1.45 14.71 14.08
N PHE A 183 -0.50 14.83 13.16
CA PHE A 183 -0.78 14.69 11.72
C PHE A 183 -0.78 13.25 11.26
N VAL A 184 0.04 12.41 11.87
CA VAL A 184 0.41 11.09 11.34
C VAL A 184 -0.46 9.97 11.91
N LEU A 185 -0.64 9.93 13.25
CA LEU A 185 -1.16 8.73 13.93
C LEU A 185 -2.66 8.76 14.19
N ARG A 186 -3.34 9.88 14.03
CA ARG A 186 -4.78 9.93 14.26
C ARG A 186 -5.60 9.66 13.00
N GLU A 187 -6.75 9.05 13.18
CA GLU A 187 -7.81 9.09 12.19
C GLU A 187 -8.39 10.48 12.08
N ARG A 188 -8.80 10.88 10.88
CA ARG A 188 -9.40 12.19 10.62
C ARG A 188 -10.89 12.04 10.36
N PRO A 189 -11.74 12.81 11.03
CA PRO A 189 -13.18 12.79 10.79
C PRO A 189 -13.51 13.39 9.42
N ARG A 190 -14.68 13.01 8.91
CA ARG A 190 -15.19 13.46 7.60
C ARG A 190 -15.23 14.99 7.47
N GLU A 191 -15.61 15.64 8.55
CA GLU A 191 -15.87 17.08 8.61
C GLU A 191 -14.59 17.92 8.72
N GLU A 192 -13.45 17.28 8.96
CA GLU A 192 -12.17 18.00 9.07
C GLU A 192 -11.80 18.63 7.73
N LEU A 193 -11.41 19.90 7.77
CA LEU A 193 -10.82 20.58 6.62
C LEU A 193 -9.39 20.11 6.44
N PHE A 194 -9.12 19.50 5.30
CA PHE A 194 -7.78 19.04 4.96
C PHE A 194 -6.96 20.14 4.30
N PRO A 195 -5.63 20.14 4.49
CA PRO A 195 -4.75 21.14 3.89
C PRO A 195 -4.81 21.21 2.37
N TRP A 196 -5.38 20.21 1.71
CA TRP A 196 -5.50 20.08 0.26
C TRP A 196 -6.93 20.26 -0.26
N ASP A 197 -7.92 20.50 0.60
CA ASP A 197 -9.33 20.62 0.18
C ASP A 197 -9.60 21.81 -0.75
N PHE A 198 -8.67 22.76 -0.85
CA PHE A 198 -8.75 23.87 -1.81
C PHE A 198 -8.35 23.48 -3.25
N ILE A 199 -7.83 22.29 -3.45
CA ILE A 199 -7.43 21.79 -4.79
C ILE A 199 -8.58 20.96 -5.34
N ASP A 200 -9.20 21.44 -6.41
CA ASP A 200 -10.19 20.66 -7.14
C ASP A 200 -9.49 19.67 -8.08
N HIS A 201 -9.65 18.38 -7.83
CA HIS A 201 -9.15 17.29 -8.66
C HIS A 201 -10.30 16.46 -9.26
N GLY A 202 -11.52 16.97 -9.18
CA GLY A 202 -12.72 16.34 -9.73
C GLY A 202 -13.36 15.23 -8.89
N LEU A 203 -12.68 14.70 -7.85
CA LEU A 203 -13.26 13.69 -6.95
C LEU A 203 -13.95 14.35 -5.75
N GLY A 204 -15.22 14.02 -5.53
CA GLY A 204 -15.95 14.51 -4.37
C GLY A 204 -15.40 13.95 -3.05
N LYS A 205 -15.21 14.80 -2.06
CA LYS A 205 -14.74 14.40 -0.70
C LYS A 205 -15.68 13.39 -0.04
N SER A 206 -17.00 13.54 -0.24
CA SER A 206 -18.01 12.58 0.24
C SER A 206 -17.83 11.20 -0.36
N TYR A 207 -17.53 11.13 -1.66
CA TYR A 207 -17.23 9.86 -2.33
C TYR A 207 -16.00 9.16 -1.74
N LEU A 208 -14.91 9.89 -1.52
CA LEU A 208 -13.71 9.33 -0.90
C LEU A 208 -13.98 8.81 0.52
N TRP A 209 -14.83 9.52 1.27
CA TRP A 209 -15.26 9.05 2.59
C TRP A 209 -16.11 7.77 2.52
N GLU A 210 -17.07 7.70 1.61
CA GLU A 210 -17.90 6.50 1.41
C GLU A 210 -17.04 5.29 1.03
N GLU A 211 -16.08 5.48 0.13
CA GLU A 211 -15.14 4.42 -0.24
C GLU A 211 -14.26 4.00 0.96
N TYR A 212 -13.85 4.93 1.82
CA TYR A 212 -13.16 4.62 3.05
C TYR A 212 -14.02 3.77 4.00
N GLN A 213 -15.29 4.11 4.19
CA GLN A 213 -16.21 3.33 5.03
C GLN A 213 -16.44 1.91 4.47
N LYS A 214 -16.58 1.77 3.15
CA LYS A 214 -16.65 0.45 2.51
C LYS A 214 -15.35 -0.35 2.74
N ALA A 215 -14.20 0.29 2.59
CA ALA A 215 -12.92 -0.34 2.85
C ALA A 215 -12.82 -0.90 4.28
N LEU A 216 -13.25 -0.15 5.30
CA LEU A 216 -13.24 -0.60 6.69
C LEU A 216 -14.08 -1.86 6.93
N THR A 217 -15.12 -2.07 6.13
CA THR A 217 -16.00 -3.25 6.17
C THR A 217 -15.64 -4.33 5.16
N GLY A 218 -14.60 -4.11 4.33
CA GLY A 218 -14.19 -5.04 3.27
C GLY A 218 -15.18 -5.15 2.12
N GLN A 219 -16.02 -4.13 1.93
CA GLN A 219 -16.97 -4.05 0.83
C GLN A 219 -16.28 -3.50 -0.41
N GLU A 220 -16.28 -4.29 -1.48
CA GLU A 220 -15.70 -3.89 -2.75
C GLU A 220 -16.61 -2.93 -3.53
N THR A 221 -16.00 -2.02 -4.24
CA THR A 221 -16.70 -1.14 -5.19
C THR A 221 -16.52 -1.70 -6.60
N PRO A 222 -17.62 -1.97 -7.33
CA PRO A 222 -17.52 -2.49 -8.69
C PRO A 222 -16.89 -1.46 -9.63
N PRO A 223 -16.32 -1.91 -10.76
CA PRO A 223 -15.80 -1.03 -11.80
C PRO A 223 -16.80 0.03 -12.22
N CYS A 224 -16.30 1.17 -12.67
CA CYS A 224 -17.14 2.25 -13.14
C CYS A 224 -17.89 1.81 -14.41
N PRO A 225 -19.26 1.90 -14.45
CA PRO A 225 -20.00 1.60 -15.65
C PRO A 225 -19.71 2.67 -16.73
N PRO A 226 -19.54 2.27 -18.01
CA PRO A 226 -19.06 3.18 -19.06
C PRO A 226 -19.96 4.37 -19.36
N GLU A 227 -21.25 4.30 -19.10
CA GLU A 227 -22.23 5.20 -19.73
C GLU A 227 -23.00 6.15 -18.80
N SER A 228 -22.90 6.07 -17.47
CA SER A 228 -23.74 6.94 -16.61
C SER A 228 -23.34 7.07 -15.14
N CYS A 229 -22.09 6.84 -14.79
CA CYS A 229 -21.69 6.92 -13.39
C CYS A 229 -21.54 8.37 -12.91
N ARG A 230 -22.28 8.74 -11.86
CA ARG A 230 -22.18 10.07 -11.21
C ARG A 230 -21.65 10.00 -9.78
N ARG A 231 -21.13 8.85 -9.34
CA ARG A 231 -20.77 8.63 -7.92
C ARG A 231 -19.58 9.46 -7.45
N CYS A 232 -18.53 9.53 -8.25
CA CYS A 232 -17.28 10.20 -7.83
C CYS A 232 -17.19 11.67 -8.20
N GLY A 233 -18.04 12.17 -9.10
CA GLY A 233 -18.03 13.56 -9.59
C GLY A 233 -17.14 13.82 -10.82
N VAL A 234 -16.35 12.85 -11.28
CA VAL A 234 -15.39 13.03 -12.39
C VAL A 234 -16.09 13.05 -13.77
N CYS A 235 -17.15 12.23 -13.94
CA CYS A 235 -17.84 12.16 -15.21
C CYS A 235 -18.63 13.46 -15.49
N PRO A 236 -18.58 14.00 -16.73
CA PRO A 236 -19.32 15.22 -17.05
C PRO A 236 -20.83 15.04 -16.79
N ARG A 237 -21.45 16.06 -16.24
CA ARG A 237 -22.92 16.14 -16.22
C ARG A 237 -23.38 16.32 -17.67
N GLU A 238 -24.28 15.44 -18.15
CA GLU A 238 -24.97 15.71 -19.41
C GLU A 238 -25.62 17.08 -19.31
N GLY A 239 -25.18 18.04 -20.15
CA GLY A 239 -25.72 19.40 -20.20
C GLY A 239 -24.75 20.52 -19.77
N GLY A 240 -23.51 20.24 -19.39
CA GLY A 240 -22.55 21.25 -19.00
C GLY A 240 -21.39 21.43 -20.00
N ARG A 241 -21.67 21.71 -21.27
CA ARG A 241 -20.81 22.54 -22.11
C ARG A 241 -21.49 23.88 -22.19
N GLY A 242 -21.03 24.83 -21.43
CA GLY A 242 -21.56 26.17 -21.44
C GLY A 242 -20.70 27.07 -20.59
N GLU A 243 -19.82 27.79 -21.25
CA GLU A 243 -19.12 29.03 -20.89
C GLU A 243 -17.91 28.92 -19.96
#